data_2504ea2907c2bbacc878a584c66b6dc4
#
_entry.id   2504ea2907c2bbacc878a584c66b6dc4
#
_cell.length_a   1.000
_cell.length_b   1.000
_cell.length_c   1.000
_cell.angle_alpha   90.00
_cell.angle_beta   90.00
_cell.angle_gamma   90.00
#
_symmetry.space_group_name_H-M   'P 1'
#
loop_
_entity.id
_entity.type
_entity.pdbx_description
1 polymer ?
#
loop_
_entity_poly.entity_id
_entity_poly.type
_entity_poly.pdbx_seq_one_letter_code
_entity_poly.pdbx_strand_id
1 'polypeptide(L)'
;MGFNIGDKLVYPNHGVGVVETIGESLYDGRAHPCYQVRLLANNSRVVVPVGNSDRVGLRPLTRRQDVTGVFRVLEDGAFQSNGDWKGRFKQNLDKMRSGRLSDIADVLKNLNWVQKQKTLSFREKKMYERARYLIVSEIAQVSGTTEAEVELDVEKALDRSVARRRSLGPNAR
;
A
#
# COMPACT_ATOMS: atom_id res chain seq x y z
N MET A 1 16.30 11.24 -5.23
CA MET A 1 16.74 9.83 -5.00
C MET A 1 16.82 9.14 -6.37
N GLY A 2 17.92 8.47 -6.69
CA GLY A 2 18.13 7.82 -7.98
C GLY A 2 17.93 6.31 -7.88
N PHE A 3 17.34 5.71 -8.91
CA PHE A 3 17.22 4.26 -9.06
C PHE A 3 18.12 3.78 -10.20
N ASN A 4 18.59 2.55 -10.11
CA ASN A 4 19.38 1.89 -11.14
C ASN A 4 18.53 0.84 -11.88
N ILE A 5 19.01 0.41 -13.05
CA ILE A 5 18.39 -0.71 -13.78
C ILE A 5 18.42 -1.95 -12.88
N GLY A 6 17.30 -2.66 -12.80
CA GLY A 6 17.10 -3.82 -11.93
C GLY A 6 16.59 -3.51 -10.53
N ASP A 7 16.63 -2.25 -10.10
CA ASP A 7 16.09 -1.89 -8.79
C ASP A 7 14.58 -2.12 -8.73
N LYS A 8 14.14 -2.67 -7.59
CA LYS A 8 12.72 -2.73 -7.25
C LYS A 8 12.33 -1.45 -6.51
N LEU A 9 11.20 -0.91 -6.89
CA LEU A 9 10.63 0.29 -6.31
C LEU A 9 9.12 0.14 -6.13
N VAL A 10 8.53 1.03 -5.35
CA VAL A 10 7.08 1.15 -5.21
C VAL A 10 6.60 2.38 -5.98
N TYR A 11 5.63 2.16 -6.84
CA TYR A 11 4.85 3.24 -7.44
C TYR A 11 3.52 3.34 -6.70
N PRO A 12 3.26 4.46 -5.99
CA PRO A 12 2.06 4.62 -5.17
C PRO A 12 0.79 4.26 -5.91
N ASN A 13 -0.11 3.54 -5.26
CA ASN A 13 -1.34 2.97 -5.82
C ASN A 13 -1.18 1.91 -6.91
N HIS A 14 0.02 1.70 -7.44
CA HIS A 14 0.28 0.70 -8.50
C HIS A 14 1.04 -0.52 -7.99
N GLY A 15 1.74 -0.39 -6.87
CA GLY A 15 2.49 -1.47 -6.25
C GLY A 15 3.96 -1.53 -6.69
N VAL A 16 4.54 -2.71 -6.58
CA VAL A 16 5.96 -2.93 -6.86
C VAL A 16 6.22 -2.96 -8.37
N GLY A 17 7.27 -2.26 -8.77
CA GLY A 17 7.80 -2.31 -10.13
C GLY A 17 9.30 -2.54 -10.14
N VAL A 18 9.83 -2.84 -11.30
CA VAL A 18 11.26 -3.01 -11.57
C VAL A 18 11.68 -2.00 -12.62
N VAL A 19 12.78 -1.31 -12.40
CA VAL A 19 13.40 -0.43 -13.41
C VAL A 19 14.01 -1.30 -14.50
N GLU A 20 13.40 -1.34 -15.68
CA GLU A 20 13.93 -2.12 -16.81
C GLU A 20 15.01 -1.37 -17.58
N THR A 21 14.78 -0.09 -17.83
CA THR A 21 15.73 0.77 -18.52
C THR A 21 15.71 2.19 -17.97
N ILE A 22 16.81 2.89 -18.19
CA ILE A 22 16.92 4.34 -17.99
C ILE A 22 17.27 4.92 -19.35
N GLY A 23 16.40 5.73 -19.91
CA GLY A 23 16.55 6.29 -21.25
C GLY A 23 16.07 7.72 -21.30
N GLU A 24 15.94 8.25 -22.50
CA GLU A 24 15.39 9.58 -22.72
C GLU A 24 14.00 9.50 -23.33
N SER A 25 13.13 10.38 -22.92
CA SER A 25 11.82 10.59 -23.52
C SER A 25 11.64 12.04 -23.89
N LEU A 26 11.09 12.26 -25.09
CA LEU A 26 10.80 13.60 -25.56
C LEU A 26 9.43 14.03 -25.04
N TYR A 27 9.37 15.09 -24.25
CA TYR A 27 8.15 15.82 -23.97
C TYR A 27 8.46 17.32 -23.88
N ASP A 28 7.51 18.16 -24.16
CA ASP A 28 7.66 19.63 -24.34
C ASP A 28 8.84 20.05 -25.24
N GLY A 29 9.15 19.24 -26.28
CA GLY A 29 10.21 19.53 -27.24
C GLY A 29 11.65 19.32 -26.72
N ARG A 30 11.81 18.72 -25.55
CA ARG A 30 13.12 18.45 -24.92
C ARG A 30 13.26 16.99 -24.54
N ALA A 31 14.50 16.47 -24.60
CA ALA A 31 14.83 15.16 -24.08
C ALA A 31 14.99 15.21 -22.56
N HIS A 32 14.28 14.33 -21.87
CA HIS A 32 14.34 14.17 -20.41
C HIS A 32 14.72 12.74 -20.05
N PRO A 33 15.63 12.55 -19.09
CA PRO A 33 15.94 11.22 -18.59
C PRO A 33 14.72 10.63 -17.89
N CYS A 34 14.40 9.39 -18.20
CA CYS A 34 13.22 8.69 -17.71
C CYS A 34 13.55 7.27 -17.25
N TYR A 35 12.88 6.84 -16.18
CA TYR A 35 12.79 5.44 -15.81
C TYR A 35 11.69 4.76 -16.62
N GLN A 36 11.99 3.62 -17.23
CA GLN A 36 10.96 2.66 -17.65
C GLN A 36 10.79 1.62 -16.56
N VAL A 37 9.64 1.65 -15.92
CA VAL A 37 9.30 0.77 -14.81
C VAL A 37 8.26 -0.24 -15.27
N ARG A 38 8.57 -1.53 -15.14
CA ARG A 38 7.60 -2.61 -15.34
C ARG A 38 6.92 -2.92 -14.02
N LEU A 39 5.61 -2.74 -13.97
CA LEU A 39 4.79 -3.06 -12.80
C LEU A 39 4.58 -4.58 -12.70
N LEU A 40 4.82 -5.15 -11.51
CA LEU A 40 4.70 -6.59 -11.31
C LEU A 40 3.24 -7.08 -11.31
N ALA A 41 2.29 -6.19 -11.01
CA ALA A 41 0.88 -6.51 -10.95
C ALA A 41 0.29 -7.03 -12.27
N ASN A 42 0.69 -6.45 -13.38
CA ASN A 42 0.08 -6.69 -14.69
C ASN A 42 1.08 -6.62 -15.86
N ASN A 43 2.38 -6.58 -15.56
CA ASN A 43 3.47 -6.40 -16.54
C ASN A 43 3.36 -5.13 -17.41
N SER A 44 2.53 -4.17 -17.02
CA SER A 44 2.48 -2.90 -17.74
C SER A 44 3.77 -2.09 -17.52
N ARG A 45 4.14 -1.33 -18.55
CA ARG A 45 5.30 -0.43 -18.50
C ARG A 45 4.83 1.00 -18.35
N VAL A 46 5.42 1.69 -17.39
CA VAL A 46 5.20 3.13 -17.16
C VAL A 46 6.52 3.87 -17.32
N VAL A 47 6.45 5.04 -17.92
CA VAL A 47 7.59 5.92 -18.11
C VAL A 47 7.48 7.07 -17.11
N VAL A 48 8.48 7.22 -16.26
CA VAL A 48 8.52 8.26 -15.24
C VAL A 48 9.76 9.12 -15.45
N PRO A 49 9.61 10.42 -15.75
CA PRO A 49 10.74 11.33 -15.80
C PRO A 49 11.50 11.34 -14.47
N VAL A 50 12.82 11.25 -14.53
CA VAL A 50 13.68 11.21 -13.33
C VAL A 50 13.41 12.41 -12.41
N GLY A 51 13.26 13.60 -13.00
CA GLY A 51 12.96 14.83 -12.25
C GLY A 51 11.59 14.85 -11.58
N ASN A 52 10.68 13.94 -11.96
CA ASN A 52 9.34 13.80 -11.38
C ASN A 52 9.21 12.64 -10.40
N SER A 53 10.24 11.83 -10.22
CA SER A 53 10.19 10.62 -9.40
C SER A 53 9.71 10.89 -7.96
N ASP A 54 10.23 11.93 -7.34
CA ASP A 54 9.82 12.33 -5.99
C ASP A 54 8.40 12.90 -5.96
N ARG A 55 8.00 13.64 -7.00
CA ARG A 55 6.66 14.23 -7.11
C ARG A 55 5.57 13.15 -7.26
N VAL A 56 5.84 12.09 -8.01
CA VAL A 56 4.91 10.97 -8.14
C VAL A 56 5.01 9.98 -6.98
N GLY A 57 5.99 10.19 -6.09
CA GLY A 57 6.17 9.40 -4.87
C GLY A 57 6.83 8.05 -5.08
N LEU A 58 7.66 7.88 -6.14
CA LEU A 58 8.47 6.67 -6.28
C LEU A 58 9.36 6.52 -5.05
N ARG A 59 9.37 5.34 -4.46
CA ARG A 59 10.19 5.04 -3.29
C ARG A 59 10.80 3.63 -3.36
N PRO A 60 11.90 3.38 -2.64
CA PRO A 60 12.37 2.03 -2.41
C PRO A 60 11.31 1.17 -1.70
N LEU A 61 11.45 -0.15 -1.78
CA LEU A 61 10.66 -1.05 -0.96
C LEU A 61 10.88 -0.75 0.53
N THR A 62 9.86 -1.03 1.33
CA THR A 62 9.96 -1.03 2.79
C THR A 62 11.14 -1.91 3.24
N ARG A 63 11.92 -1.45 4.20
CA ARG A 63 13.04 -2.25 4.72
C ARG A 63 12.51 -3.47 5.46
N ARG A 64 13.21 -4.59 5.36
CA ARG A 64 12.80 -5.85 6.00
C ARG A 64 12.55 -5.69 7.51
N GLN A 65 13.38 -4.90 8.19
CA GLN A 65 13.22 -4.61 9.62
C GLN A 65 11.93 -3.85 9.95
N ASP A 66 11.37 -3.08 9.01
CA ASP A 66 10.18 -2.26 9.22
C ASP A 66 8.87 -3.05 8.97
N VAL A 67 8.95 -4.25 8.37
CA VAL A 67 7.80 -5.13 8.11
C VAL A 67 7.07 -5.49 9.41
N THR A 68 7.80 -5.74 10.49
CA THR A 68 7.21 -6.02 11.81
C THR A 68 6.33 -4.86 12.29
N GLY A 69 6.74 -3.61 12.01
CA GLY A 69 5.95 -2.42 12.31
C GLY A 69 4.62 -2.38 11.55
N VAL A 70 4.62 -2.82 10.29
CA VAL A 70 3.40 -2.93 9.47
C VAL A 70 2.43 -3.95 10.07
N PHE A 71 2.92 -5.12 10.48
CA PHE A 71 2.09 -6.13 11.15
C PHE A 71 1.55 -5.65 12.49
N ARG A 72 2.32 -4.89 13.26
CA ARG A 72 1.81 -4.26 14.50
C ARG A 72 0.61 -3.35 14.22
N VAL A 73 0.63 -2.56 13.15
CA VAL A 73 -0.51 -1.74 12.74
C VAL A 73 -1.70 -2.61 12.37
N LEU A 74 -1.49 -3.70 11.61
CA LEU A 74 -2.55 -4.62 11.22
C LEU A 74 -3.20 -5.33 12.41
N GLU A 75 -2.44 -5.63 13.46
CA GLU A 75 -2.89 -6.35 14.67
C GLU A 75 -3.48 -5.45 15.74
N ASP A 76 -3.27 -4.14 15.64
CA ASP A 76 -3.74 -3.18 16.63
C ASP A 76 -5.27 -3.15 16.69
N GLY A 77 -5.81 -3.20 17.90
CA GLY A 77 -7.25 -3.07 18.18
C GLY A 77 -7.77 -1.65 18.19
N ALA A 78 -6.92 -0.64 18.02
CA ALA A 78 -7.33 0.75 17.93
C ALA A 78 -7.87 1.07 16.54
N PHE A 79 -9.07 1.65 16.48
CA PHE A 79 -9.72 2.08 15.25
C PHE A 79 -10.12 3.54 15.36
N GLN A 80 -9.82 4.34 14.35
CA GLN A 80 -10.33 5.70 14.31
C GLN A 80 -11.82 5.68 13.95
N SER A 81 -12.66 5.98 14.93
CA SER A 81 -14.09 6.15 14.71
C SER A 81 -14.38 7.60 14.31
N ASN A 82 -14.23 7.95 13.07
CA ASN A 82 -14.86 9.16 12.56
C ASN A 82 -16.28 8.80 12.14
N GLY A 83 -17.27 9.39 12.83
CA GLY A 83 -18.68 9.04 12.67
C GLY A 83 -19.28 9.29 11.28
N ASP A 84 -18.61 10.09 10.42
CA ASP A 84 -19.01 10.35 9.03
C ASP A 84 -18.23 9.48 8.05
N TRP A 85 -18.96 8.74 7.20
CA TRP A 85 -18.34 7.89 6.17
C TRP A 85 -17.56 8.69 5.13
N LYS A 86 -18.00 9.92 4.81
CA LYS A 86 -17.32 10.80 3.83
C LYS A 86 -15.95 11.23 4.36
N GLY A 87 -15.90 11.66 5.62
CA GLY A 87 -14.64 12.02 6.28
C GLY A 87 -13.68 10.84 6.37
N ARG A 88 -14.19 9.66 6.76
CA ARG A 88 -13.42 8.41 6.82
C ARG A 88 -12.89 8.00 5.45
N PHE A 89 -13.72 8.07 4.41
CA PHE A 89 -13.29 7.74 3.05
C PHE A 89 -12.17 8.66 2.57
N LYS A 90 -12.31 9.99 2.80
CA LYS A 90 -11.28 10.96 2.45
C LYS A 90 -9.96 10.68 3.17
N GLN A 91 -10.00 10.43 4.48
CA GLN A 91 -8.80 10.10 5.24
C GLN A 91 -8.12 8.82 4.74
N ASN A 92 -8.89 7.78 4.46
CA ASN A 92 -8.37 6.56 3.90
C ASN A 92 -7.75 6.80 2.52
N LEU A 93 -8.36 7.63 1.68
CA LEU A 93 -7.83 7.98 0.37
C LEU A 93 -6.49 8.72 0.48
N ASP A 94 -6.35 9.64 1.43
CA ASP A 94 -5.11 10.38 1.68
C ASP A 94 -4.01 9.43 2.17
N LYS A 95 -4.34 8.47 3.05
CA LYS A 95 -3.41 7.42 3.48
C LYS A 95 -2.96 6.51 2.33
N MET A 96 -3.89 6.13 1.44
CA MET A 96 -3.53 5.36 0.24
C MET A 96 -2.59 6.13 -0.69
N ARG A 97 -2.80 7.45 -0.82
CA ARG A 97 -1.95 8.33 -1.63
C ARG A 97 -0.56 8.56 -1.06
N SER A 98 -0.39 8.45 0.26
CA SER A 98 0.93 8.59 0.90
C SER A 98 1.92 7.53 0.40
N GLY A 99 1.42 6.38 -0.05
CA GLY A 99 2.21 5.25 -0.49
C GLY A 99 2.98 4.53 0.64
N ARG A 100 2.90 5.01 1.88
CA ARG A 100 3.56 4.36 3.02
C ARG A 100 2.81 3.10 3.43
N LEU A 101 3.53 2.00 3.57
CA LEU A 101 2.92 0.70 3.84
C LEU A 101 2.17 0.65 5.18
N SER A 102 2.65 1.39 6.19
CA SER A 102 1.97 1.53 7.49
C SER A 102 0.61 2.24 7.38
N ASP A 103 0.52 3.27 6.53
CA ASP A 103 -0.74 3.99 6.30
C ASP A 103 -1.75 3.10 5.56
N ILE A 104 -1.27 2.35 4.58
CA ILE A 104 -2.08 1.39 3.82
C ILE A 104 -2.57 0.26 4.73
N ALA A 105 -1.72 -0.21 5.67
CA ALA A 105 -2.10 -1.20 6.68
C ALA A 105 -3.22 -0.70 7.59
N ASP A 106 -3.16 0.57 8.00
CA ASP A 106 -4.22 1.17 8.81
C ASP A 106 -5.54 1.27 8.04
N VAL A 107 -5.49 1.63 6.76
CA VAL A 107 -6.67 1.61 5.88
C VAL A 107 -7.28 0.21 5.79
N LEU A 108 -6.44 -0.81 5.54
CA LEU A 108 -6.89 -2.20 5.43
C LEU A 108 -7.55 -2.68 6.72
N LYS A 109 -6.91 -2.42 7.87
CA LYS A 109 -7.44 -2.77 9.19
C LYS A 109 -8.80 -2.10 9.45
N ASN A 110 -8.90 -0.80 9.21
CA ASN A 110 -10.12 -0.03 9.44
C ASN A 110 -11.27 -0.53 8.54
N LEU A 111 -11.02 -0.77 7.27
CA LEU A 111 -12.04 -1.30 6.35
C LEU A 111 -12.41 -2.75 6.68
N ASN A 112 -11.47 -3.57 7.14
CA ASN A 112 -11.75 -4.91 7.63
C ASN A 112 -12.72 -4.88 8.84
N TRP A 113 -12.49 -3.97 9.78
CA TRP A 113 -13.40 -3.77 10.91
C TRP A 113 -14.80 -3.34 10.46
N VAL A 114 -14.89 -2.36 9.55
CA VAL A 114 -16.18 -1.90 9.01
C VAL A 114 -16.91 -3.05 8.33
N GLN A 115 -16.22 -3.89 7.56
CA GLN A 115 -16.79 -5.05 6.87
C GLN A 115 -17.39 -6.08 7.85
N LYS A 116 -16.84 -6.22 9.06
CA LYS A 116 -17.39 -7.09 10.10
C LYS A 116 -18.67 -6.53 10.73
N GLN A 117 -18.92 -5.23 10.60
CA GLN A 117 -20.11 -4.55 11.16
C GLN A 117 -21.22 -4.34 10.12
N LYS A 118 -20.86 -4.07 8.88
CA LYS A 118 -21.79 -3.80 7.78
C LYS A 118 -21.15 -4.05 6.43
N THR A 119 -21.94 -4.15 5.39
CA THR A 119 -21.46 -4.25 4.02
C THR A 119 -20.69 -2.99 3.60
N LEU A 120 -19.50 -3.17 3.03
CA LEU A 120 -18.74 -2.08 2.43
C LEU A 120 -19.45 -1.55 1.18
N SER A 121 -19.38 -0.24 0.97
CA SER A 121 -19.75 0.36 -0.30
C SER A 121 -18.82 -0.14 -1.43
N PHE A 122 -19.23 0.01 -2.68
CA PHE A 122 -18.42 -0.39 -3.82
C PHE A 122 -17.01 0.25 -3.82
N ARG A 123 -16.93 1.55 -3.47
CA ARG A 123 -15.65 2.28 -3.39
C ARG A 123 -14.78 1.78 -2.23
N GLU A 124 -15.37 1.51 -1.07
CA GLU A 124 -14.66 0.96 0.09
C GLU A 124 -14.16 -0.46 -0.19
N LYS A 125 -14.97 -1.29 -0.87
CA LYS A 125 -14.56 -2.64 -1.27
C LYS A 125 -13.36 -2.60 -2.22
N LYS A 126 -13.38 -1.74 -3.24
CA LYS A 126 -12.23 -1.56 -4.14
C LYS A 126 -10.98 -1.06 -3.39
N MET A 127 -11.15 -0.15 -2.44
CA MET A 127 -10.05 0.34 -1.62
C MET A 127 -9.49 -0.76 -0.72
N TYR A 128 -10.34 -1.59 -0.12
CA TYR A 128 -9.95 -2.75 0.68
C TYR A 128 -9.11 -3.75 -0.14
N GLU A 129 -9.60 -4.13 -1.30
CA GLU A 129 -8.91 -5.06 -2.21
C GLU A 129 -7.55 -4.48 -2.66
N ARG A 130 -7.51 -3.18 -2.97
CA ARG A 130 -6.27 -2.51 -3.37
C ARG A 130 -5.27 -2.42 -2.21
N ALA A 131 -5.69 -2.03 -1.03
CA ALA A 131 -4.84 -1.96 0.15
C ALA A 131 -4.24 -3.34 0.48
N ARG A 132 -5.05 -4.39 0.44
CA ARG A 132 -4.63 -5.78 0.64
C ARG A 132 -3.57 -6.19 -0.37
N TYR A 133 -3.82 -5.97 -1.66
CA TYR A 133 -2.87 -6.27 -2.71
C TYR A 133 -1.53 -5.55 -2.51
N LEU A 134 -1.55 -4.24 -2.24
CA LEU A 134 -0.34 -3.45 -2.05
C LEU A 134 0.52 -3.95 -0.88
N ILE A 135 -0.10 -4.32 0.23
CA ILE A 135 0.59 -4.87 1.40
C ILE A 135 1.20 -6.23 1.09
N VAL A 136 0.39 -7.13 0.56
CA VAL A 136 0.81 -8.52 0.29
C VAL A 136 1.93 -8.55 -0.73
N SER A 137 1.78 -7.85 -1.84
CA SER A 137 2.79 -7.85 -2.92
C SER A 137 4.12 -7.24 -2.48
N GLU A 138 4.11 -6.13 -1.76
CA GLU A 138 5.35 -5.51 -1.29
C GLU A 138 6.05 -6.35 -0.23
N ILE A 139 5.33 -6.86 0.77
CA ILE A 139 5.92 -7.70 1.83
C ILE A 139 6.48 -8.99 1.24
N ALA A 140 5.80 -9.63 0.29
CA ALA A 140 6.32 -10.81 -0.39
C ALA A 140 7.66 -10.53 -1.07
N GLN A 141 7.79 -9.40 -1.76
CA GLN A 141 9.04 -8.99 -2.40
C GLN A 141 10.15 -8.68 -1.38
N VAL A 142 9.82 -8.07 -0.25
CA VAL A 142 10.79 -7.73 0.82
C VAL A 142 11.26 -8.97 1.56
N SER A 143 10.33 -9.89 1.85
CA SER A 143 10.60 -11.09 2.67
C SER A 143 11.16 -12.25 1.85
N GLY A 144 11.02 -12.23 0.52
CA GLY A 144 11.40 -13.35 -0.35
C GLY A 144 10.49 -14.57 -0.19
N THR A 145 9.23 -14.35 0.20
CA THR A 145 8.19 -15.37 0.37
C THR A 145 7.12 -15.23 -0.72
N THR A 146 6.20 -16.17 -0.77
CA THR A 146 5.07 -16.11 -1.71
C THR A 146 3.99 -15.15 -1.24
N GLU A 147 3.23 -14.57 -2.17
CA GLU A 147 2.07 -13.76 -1.82
C GLU A 147 1.03 -14.56 -1.01
N ALA A 148 0.87 -15.85 -1.29
CA ALA A 148 -0.04 -16.72 -0.55
C ALA A 148 0.33 -16.87 0.94
N GLU A 149 1.62 -16.99 1.25
CA GLU A 149 2.10 -17.03 2.65
C GLU A 149 1.85 -15.71 3.36
N VAL A 150 2.18 -14.59 2.70
CA VAL A 150 1.94 -13.25 3.28
C VAL A 150 0.45 -12.99 3.46
N GLU A 151 -0.38 -13.42 2.53
CA GLU A 151 -1.84 -13.33 2.60
C GLU A 151 -2.38 -13.98 3.88
N LEU A 152 -1.94 -15.19 4.20
CA LEU A 152 -2.32 -15.90 5.43
C LEU A 152 -1.88 -15.14 6.68
N ASP A 153 -0.69 -14.56 6.67
CA ASP A 153 -0.19 -13.79 7.81
C ASP A 153 -0.96 -12.49 8.01
N VAL A 154 -1.32 -11.82 6.91
CA VAL A 154 -2.18 -10.62 6.93
C VAL A 154 -3.57 -10.96 7.48
N GLU A 155 -4.18 -12.06 7.04
CA GLU A 155 -5.48 -12.51 7.57
C GLU A 155 -5.43 -12.76 9.08
N LYS A 156 -4.42 -13.49 9.56
CA LYS A 156 -4.23 -13.72 11.00
C LYS A 156 -4.06 -12.41 11.78
N ALA A 157 -3.31 -11.46 11.23
CA ALA A 157 -3.12 -10.15 11.86
C ALA A 157 -4.44 -9.37 11.96
N LEU A 158 -5.24 -9.35 10.89
CA LEU A 158 -6.55 -8.73 10.87
C LEU A 158 -7.54 -9.38 11.86
N ASP A 159 -7.53 -10.71 11.97
CA ASP A 159 -8.36 -11.42 12.94
C ASP A 159 -7.97 -11.07 14.37
N ARG A 160 -6.67 -10.95 14.66
CA ARG A 160 -6.18 -10.48 15.97
C ARG A 160 -6.66 -9.05 16.28
N SER A 161 -6.66 -8.15 15.31
CA SER A 161 -7.15 -6.78 15.50
C SER A 161 -8.63 -6.75 15.87
N VAL A 162 -9.43 -7.55 15.22
CA VAL A 162 -10.87 -7.69 15.50
C VAL A 162 -11.09 -8.25 16.92
N ALA A 163 -10.35 -9.30 17.29
CA ALA A 163 -10.43 -9.89 18.63
C ALA A 163 -10.04 -8.88 19.72
N ARG A 164 -8.93 -8.16 19.52
CA ARG A 164 -8.47 -7.09 20.45
C ARG A 164 -9.51 -5.98 20.59
N ARG A 165 -10.10 -5.53 19.49
CA ARG A 165 -11.15 -4.50 19.52
C ARG A 165 -12.37 -4.95 20.32
N ARG A 166 -12.82 -6.18 20.11
CA ARG A 166 -13.96 -6.74 20.85
C ARG A 166 -13.68 -6.86 22.36
N SER A 167 -12.44 -7.18 22.74
CA SER A 167 -12.05 -7.26 24.15
C SER A 167 -11.97 -5.91 24.84
N LEU A 168 -11.71 -4.82 24.11
CA LEU A 168 -11.66 -3.46 24.67
C LEU A 168 -13.06 -2.87 24.97
N GLY A 169 -14.14 -3.49 24.48
CA GLY A 169 -15.51 -3.02 24.67
C GLY A 169 -15.90 -1.84 23.77
N PRO A 170 -17.19 -1.45 23.78
CA PRO A 170 -17.72 -0.43 22.87
C PRO A 170 -17.19 0.99 23.10
N ASN A 171 -16.61 1.29 24.25
CA ASN A 171 -16.15 2.62 24.66
C ASN A 171 -14.63 2.83 24.61
N ALA A 172 -13.86 1.88 24.10
CA ALA A 172 -12.42 2.06 23.91
C ALA A 172 -12.16 3.03 22.76
N ARG A 173 -11.77 4.24 23.09
CA ARG A 173 -11.30 5.29 22.16
C ARG A 173 -9.80 5.16 21.95
#